data_2d5726c4086e578f8a51c032459d1e72
#
_entry.id   2d5726c4086e578f8a51c032459d1e72
#
_cell.length_a   1.000
_cell.length_b   1.000
_cell.length_c   1.000
_cell.angle_alpha   90.00
_cell.angle_beta   90.00
_cell.angle_gamma   90.00
#
_symmetry.space_group_name_H-M   'P 1'
#
loop_
_entity.id
_entity.type
_entity.pdbx_description
1 polymer ?
#
loop_
_entity_poly.entity_id
_entity_poly.type
_entity_poly.pdbx_seq_one_letter_code
_entity_poly.pdbx_strand_id
1 'polypeptide(L)'
;MPIDFTLNDNQRRLRREARQFAKDVLSGVPVATRDLPSPIERFVATRPFYERLVAEGFLRKCIPVSVGGDCAGLVDLAILAEEFYTVDANVSLTMLSTVLGLAPLVVGGKPEQHQRFLPPFLAAKGAPLAAFASTEPGGSANVGSLPPGEGVRTTARRFGDSWVISGRKQWISAATGWNGQGADLLTVVCRTDANVEPSRGISIIAVPRPDSGLIFEHAFDMLGHRAHLTPRFRLDAVQVPAGNLLGQEGGGLQLAAESFAGSGALVGIFGVALMRAAFQFALSFAKSEKRGGIQQIIQHQAVGYALADAKTTIEAARVLSWHACRALDTAAPGALELAIHAKVFGSEAAVRVITNLMQVVGVDSYGHELPLAGLLQDAVALPLFAGGNIGVRRRQLHALMLDPAYDDLATLDGVCLAETAFSNGE
;
A
#
# COMPACT_ATOMS: atom_id res chain seq x y z
N MET A 1 3.50 -25.41 16.65
CA MET A 1 2.11 -25.59 16.16
C MET A 1 2.16 -25.90 14.68
N PRO A 2 1.27 -26.76 14.16
CA PRO A 2 1.22 -26.99 12.72
C PRO A 2 0.96 -25.69 11.98
N ILE A 3 1.39 -25.58 10.72
CA ILE A 3 1.11 -24.43 9.87
C ILE A 3 -0.41 -24.31 9.72
N ASP A 4 -0.99 -23.25 10.28
CA ASP A 4 -2.42 -22.99 10.24
C ASP A 4 -2.68 -21.65 9.54
N PHE A 5 -3.25 -21.71 8.34
CA PHE A 5 -3.69 -20.56 7.57
C PHE A 5 -5.19 -20.27 7.75
N THR A 6 -5.85 -20.90 8.74
CA THR A 6 -7.27 -20.62 9.01
C THR A 6 -7.42 -19.28 9.72
N LEU A 7 -8.42 -18.54 9.29
CA LEU A 7 -8.78 -17.29 9.96
C LEU A 7 -9.46 -17.60 11.29
N ASN A 8 -9.08 -16.89 12.35
CA ASN A 8 -9.80 -16.92 13.63
C ASN A 8 -11.18 -16.26 13.52
N ASP A 9 -11.99 -16.34 14.57
CA ASP A 9 -13.37 -15.83 14.56
C ASP A 9 -13.44 -14.31 14.37
N ASN A 10 -12.49 -13.55 14.94
CA ASN A 10 -12.40 -12.11 14.77
C ASN A 10 -12.07 -11.75 13.31
N GLN A 11 -11.12 -12.45 12.70
CA GLN A 11 -10.74 -12.28 11.29
C GLN A 11 -11.88 -12.68 10.35
N ARG A 12 -12.60 -13.75 10.64
CA ARG A 12 -13.80 -14.14 9.88
C ARG A 12 -14.89 -13.07 9.97
N ARG A 13 -15.09 -12.49 11.16
CA ARG A 13 -16.04 -11.37 11.37
C ARG A 13 -15.57 -10.14 10.60
N LEU A 14 -14.31 -9.71 10.76
CA LEU A 14 -13.72 -8.58 10.05
C LEU A 14 -13.89 -8.72 8.54
N ARG A 15 -13.62 -9.90 7.98
CA ARG A 15 -13.80 -10.17 6.55
C ARG A 15 -15.26 -10.03 6.11
N ARG A 16 -16.23 -10.50 6.91
CA ARG A 16 -17.66 -10.34 6.56
C ARG A 16 -18.08 -8.88 6.59
N GLU A 17 -17.70 -8.13 7.63
CA GLU A 17 -18.00 -6.71 7.76
C GLU A 17 -17.39 -5.91 6.60
N ALA A 18 -16.12 -6.14 6.30
CA ALA A 18 -15.42 -5.47 5.20
C ALA A 18 -16.05 -5.77 3.84
N ARG A 19 -16.41 -7.03 3.57
CA ARG A 19 -17.08 -7.45 2.34
C ARG A 19 -18.45 -6.78 2.18
N GLN A 20 -19.22 -6.72 3.27
CA GLN A 20 -20.54 -6.08 3.23
C GLN A 20 -20.39 -4.58 2.97
N PHE A 21 -19.51 -3.91 3.70
CA PHE A 21 -19.22 -2.48 3.48
C PHE A 21 -18.76 -2.20 2.04
N ALA A 22 -17.81 -2.98 1.54
CA ALA A 22 -17.33 -2.82 0.17
C ALA A 22 -18.48 -2.93 -0.85
N LYS A 23 -19.34 -3.93 -0.69
CA LYS A 23 -20.50 -4.12 -1.56
C LYS A 23 -21.52 -2.97 -1.46
N ASP A 24 -21.81 -2.51 -0.25
CA ASP A 24 -22.88 -1.53 -0.01
C ASP A 24 -22.44 -0.09 -0.27
N VAL A 25 -21.17 0.20 -0.06
CA VAL A 25 -20.62 1.57 -0.12
C VAL A 25 -19.64 1.73 -1.28
N LEU A 26 -18.56 0.95 -1.31
CA LEU A 26 -17.47 1.17 -2.28
C LEU A 26 -17.88 0.85 -3.73
N SER A 27 -18.88 0.01 -3.96
CA SER A 27 -19.44 -0.26 -5.29
C SER A 27 -19.99 0.98 -5.99
N GLY A 28 -20.30 2.04 -5.24
CA GLY A 28 -20.77 3.33 -5.80
C GLY A 28 -19.65 4.22 -6.35
N VAL A 29 -18.39 3.96 -5.99
CA VAL A 29 -17.25 4.82 -6.39
C VAL A 29 -17.09 4.94 -7.91
N PRO A 30 -17.10 3.85 -8.69
CA PRO A 30 -16.97 3.94 -10.15
C PRO A 30 -18.05 4.82 -10.80
N VAL A 31 -19.27 4.75 -10.30
CA VAL A 31 -20.39 5.57 -10.82
C VAL A 31 -20.16 7.05 -10.49
N ALA A 32 -19.68 7.36 -9.29
CA ALA A 32 -19.45 8.73 -8.87
C ALA A 32 -18.24 9.40 -9.55
N THR A 33 -17.34 8.64 -10.16
CA THR A 33 -16.04 9.15 -10.62
C THR A 33 -15.80 9.09 -12.12
N ARG A 34 -16.41 8.14 -12.84
CA ARG A 34 -16.09 7.80 -14.25
C ARG A 34 -16.22 8.96 -15.24
N ASP A 35 -17.22 9.82 -15.04
CA ASP A 35 -17.55 10.90 -15.98
C ASP A 35 -16.86 12.23 -15.63
N LEU A 36 -16.06 12.25 -14.54
CA LEU A 36 -15.34 13.45 -14.12
C LEU A 36 -14.03 13.61 -14.88
N PRO A 37 -13.76 14.81 -15.43
CA PRO A 37 -12.68 15.01 -16.40
C PRO A 37 -11.29 15.02 -15.76
N SER A 38 -11.14 15.56 -14.55
CA SER A 38 -9.81 15.75 -13.95
C SER A 38 -9.50 14.77 -12.83
N PRO A 39 -8.22 14.42 -12.62
CA PRO A 39 -7.80 13.58 -11.48
C PRO A 39 -8.23 14.15 -10.12
N ILE A 40 -8.22 15.49 -9.99
CA ILE A 40 -8.60 16.16 -8.74
C ILE A 40 -10.09 15.98 -8.47
N GLU A 41 -10.94 16.21 -9.47
CA GLU A 41 -12.40 16.06 -9.33
C GLU A 41 -12.77 14.62 -9.00
N ARG A 42 -12.15 13.64 -9.70
CA ARG A 42 -12.35 12.22 -9.40
C ARG A 42 -11.94 11.87 -7.97
N PHE A 43 -10.78 12.35 -7.52
CA PHE A 43 -10.33 12.14 -6.15
C PHE A 43 -11.29 12.76 -5.12
N VAL A 44 -11.67 14.01 -5.30
CA VAL A 44 -12.59 14.71 -4.38
C VAL A 44 -13.95 14.02 -4.32
N ALA A 45 -14.45 13.48 -5.44
CA ALA A 45 -15.70 12.72 -5.47
C ALA A 45 -15.65 11.41 -4.67
N THR A 46 -14.46 10.88 -4.36
CA THR A 46 -14.33 9.71 -3.47
C THR A 46 -14.48 10.04 -1.98
N ARG A 47 -14.40 11.32 -1.61
CA ARG A 47 -14.42 11.75 -0.21
C ARG A 47 -15.62 11.25 0.59
N PRO A 48 -16.87 11.29 0.12
CA PRO A 48 -18.02 10.80 0.88
C PRO A 48 -17.93 9.31 1.22
N PHE A 49 -17.35 8.50 0.32
CA PHE A 49 -17.11 7.07 0.55
C PHE A 49 -16.03 6.84 1.61
N TYR A 50 -14.97 7.65 1.55
CA TYR A 50 -13.91 7.62 2.55
C TYR A 50 -14.42 8.08 3.93
N GLU A 51 -15.26 9.12 4.00
CA GLU A 51 -15.90 9.56 5.25
C GLU A 51 -16.76 8.45 5.86
N ARG A 52 -17.52 7.71 5.04
CA ARG A 52 -18.29 6.53 5.49
C ARG A 52 -17.36 5.44 6.03
N LEU A 53 -16.26 5.15 5.34
CA LEU A 53 -15.26 4.18 5.77
C LEU A 53 -14.66 4.54 7.15
N VAL A 54 -14.35 5.82 7.36
CA VAL A 54 -13.86 6.34 8.65
C VAL A 54 -14.95 6.24 9.73
N ALA A 55 -16.18 6.63 9.41
CA ALA A 55 -17.31 6.61 10.36
C ALA A 55 -17.64 5.19 10.85
N GLU A 56 -17.44 4.17 10.02
CA GLU A 56 -17.62 2.77 10.40
C GLU A 56 -16.36 2.14 11.05
N GLY A 57 -15.35 2.99 11.33
CA GLY A 57 -14.16 2.62 12.10
C GLY A 57 -13.12 1.81 11.32
N PHE A 58 -13.22 1.67 9.98
CA PHE A 58 -12.27 0.87 9.22
C PHE A 58 -10.87 1.47 9.18
N LEU A 59 -10.73 2.81 9.19
CA LEU A 59 -9.41 3.42 9.31
C LEU A 59 -8.74 3.07 10.65
N ARG A 60 -9.48 3.11 11.75
CA ARG A 60 -8.99 2.74 13.07
C ARG A 60 -8.60 1.25 13.16
N LYS A 61 -9.36 0.37 12.47
CA LYS A 61 -9.04 -1.06 12.33
C LYS A 61 -7.76 -1.32 11.52
N CYS A 62 -7.17 -0.30 10.89
CA CYS A 62 -5.89 -0.37 10.21
C CYS A 62 -4.71 0.15 11.05
N ILE A 63 -4.96 0.76 12.20
CA ILE A 63 -3.94 1.34 13.08
C ILE A 63 -3.68 0.36 14.24
N PRO A 64 -2.40 0.09 14.60
CA PRO A 64 -2.07 -0.89 15.63
C PRO A 64 -2.68 -0.60 17.00
N VAL A 65 -3.06 -1.66 17.71
CA VAL A 65 -3.57 -1.58 19.09
C VAL A 65 -2.57 -0.88 20.02
N SER A 66 -1.28 -1.08 19.82
CA SER A 66 -0.20 -0.48 20.63
C SER A 66 -0.21 1.05 20.66
N VAL A 67 -0.85 1.69 19.67
CA VAL A 67 -0.97 3.16 19.57
C VAL A 67 -2.42 3.64 19.59
N GLY A 68 -3.35 2.81 20.06
CA GLY A 68 -4.77 3.16 20.29
C GLY A 68 -5.72 2.82 19.15
N GLY A 69 -5.27 2.12 18.12
CA GLY A 69 -6.12 1.56 17.07
C GLY A 69 -6.71 0.19 17.44
N ASP A 70 -7.21 -0.53 16.45
CA ASP A 70 -7.87 -1.83 16.63
C ASP A 70 -7.23 -2.94 15.75
N CYS A 71 -6.11 -2.66 15.06
CA CYS A 71 -5.39 -3.63 14.23
C CYS A 71 -4.55 -4.56 15.11
N ALA A 72 -4.82 -5.85 15.08
CA ALA A 72 -4.04 -6.83 15.82
C ALA A 72 -2.76 -7.28 15.08
N GLY A 73 -2.72 -7.13 13.75
CA GLY A 73 -1.55 -7.47 12.93
C GLY A 73 -1.80 -7.25 11.44
N LEU A 74 -0.74 -7.45 10.64
CA LEU A 74 -0.77 -7.23 9.19
C LEU A 74 -1.73 -8.18 8.45
N VAL A 75 -2.04 -9.35 9.02
CA VAL A 75 -3.04 -10.25 8.42
C VAL A 75 -4.43 -9.62 8.46
N ASP A 76 -4.79 -8.88 9.52
CA ASP A 76 -6.05 -8.17 9.59
C ASP A 76 -6.12 -7.07 8.52
N LEU A 77 -5.01 -6.37 8.33
CA LEU A 77 -4.87 -5.37 7.27
C LEU A 77 -4.98 -5.99 5.87
N ALA A 78 -4.38 -7.17 5.68
CA ALA A 78 -4.46 -7.93 4.43
C ALA A 78 -5.90 -8.35 4.11
N ILE A 79 -6.68 -8.75 5.13
CA ILE A 79 -8.10 -9.10 4.97
C ILE A 79 -8.92 -7.88 4.52
N LEU A 80 -8.75 -6.73 5.19
CA LEU A 80 -9.42 -5.48 4.80
C LEU A 80 -9.03 -5.05 3.38
N ALA A 81 -7.73 -5.08 3.08
CA ALA A 81 -7.21 -4.72 1.78
C ALA A 81 -7.79 -5.60 0.66
N GLU A 82 -7.85 -6.93 0.84
CA GLU A 82 -8.42 -7.83 -0.15
C GLU A 82 -9.91 -7.56 -0.40
N GLU A 83 -10.72 -7.40 0.66
CA GLU A 83 -12.16 -7.22 0.49
C GLU A 83 -12.51 -5.86 -0.13
N PHE A 84 -11.80 -4.80 0.26
CA PHE A 84 -12.05 -3.46 -0.26
C PHE A 84 -11.53 -3.28 -1.69
N TYR A 85 -10.28 -3.66 -1.92
CA TYR A 85 -9.62 -3.48 -3.21
C TYR A 85 -10.25 -4.34 -4.34
N THR A 86 -10.91 -5.45 -3.99
CA THR A 86 -11.68 -6.26 -4.94
C THR A 86 -12.87 -5.48 -5.52
N VAL A 87 -13.41 -4.51 -4.79
CA VAL A 87 -14.60 -3.72 -5.21
C VAL A 87 -14.21 -2.36 -5.74
N ASP A 88 -13.33 -1.64 -5.03
CA ASP A 88 -12.79 -0.35 -5.48
C ASP A 88 -11.33 -0.17 -5.04
N ALA A 89 -10.45 0.01 -6.03
CA ALA A 89 -9.04 0.23 -5.79
C ALA A 89 -8.72 1.65 -5.28
N ASN A 90 -9.52 2.66 -5.59
CA ASN A 90 -9.19 4.07 -5.36
C ASN A 90 -9.33 4.48 -3.89
N VAL A 91 -10.53 4.30 -3.31
CA VAL A 91 -10.78 4.59 -1.87
C VAL A 91 -9.94 3.67 -0.99
N SER A 92 -9.82 2.39 -1.38
CA SER A 92 -9.01 1.41 -0.68
C SER A 92 -7.54 1.83 -0.62
N LEU A 93 -6.97 2.25 -1.75
CA LEU A 93 -5.58 2.73 -1.80
C LEU A 93 -5.42 4.04 -1.02
N THR A 94 -6.40 4.93 -1.02
CA THR A 94 -6.39 6.16 -0.22
C THR A 94 -6.34 5.86 1.28
N MET A 95 -7.12 4.88 1.76
CA MET A 95 -7.07 4.41 3.15
C MET A 95 -5.70 3.80 3.48
N LEU A 96 -5.24 2.85 2.66
CA LEU A 96 -3.99 2.14 2.91
C LEU A 96 -2.76 3.04 2.78
N SER A 97 -2.78 4.03 1.89
CA SER A 97 -1.72 5.03 1.81
C SER A 97 -1.74 6.01 2.99
N THR A 98 -2.91 6.28 3.56
CA THR A 98 -3.02 7.02 4.84
C THR A 98 -2.35 6.23 5.97
N VAL A 99 -2.60 4.92 6.06
CA VAL A 99 -1.94 4.03 7.03
C VAL A 99 -0.42 4.02 6.81
N LEU A 100 0.04 3.93 5.55
CA LEU A 100 1.47 4.03 5.23
C LEU A 100 2.04 5.42 5.60
N GLY A 101 1.26 6.50 5.43
CA GLY A 101 1.64 7.84 5.86
C GLY A 101 1.85 7.96 7.37
N LEU A 102 1.13 7.16 8.15
CA LEU A 102 1.27 7.07 9.61
C LEU A 102 2.42 6.14 10.03
N ALA A 103 2.87 5.22 9.18
CA ALA A 103 3.83 4.19 9.57
C ALA A 103 5.13 4.73 10.20
N PRO A 104 5.79 5.79 9.68
CA PRO A 104 6.97 6.34 10.35
C PRO A 104 6.69 6.92 11.74
N LEU A 105 5.49 7.45 11.96
CA LEU A 105 5.05 7.92 13.27
C LEU A 105 4.79 6.75 14.21
N VAL A 106 4.12 5.69 13.74
CA VAL A 106 3.81 4.49 14.53
C VAL A 106 5.08 3.76 14.95
N VAL A 107 6.05 3.60 14.02
CA VAL A 107 7.30 2.84 14.25
C VAL A 107 8.32 3.65 15.05
N GLY A 108 8.55 4.91 14.68
CA GLY A 108 9.62 5.73 15.23
C GLY A 108 9.16 6.87 16.14
N GLY A 109 7.86 7.05 16.32
CA GLY A 109 7.30 8.14 17.12
C GLY A 109 7.40 7.87 18.62
N LYS A 110 7.54 8.96 19.40
CA LYS A 110 7.45 8.93 20.86
C LYS A 110 6.00 8.98 21.33
N PRO A 111 5.68 8.56 22.57
CA PRO A 111 4.32 8.62 23.12
C PRO A 111 3.64 10.00 22.97
N GLU A 112 4.40 11.08 23.20
CA GLU A 112 3.89 12.46 23.10
C GLU A 112 3.55 12.80 21.62
N GLN A 113 4.30 12.28 20.66
CA GLN A 113 4.02 12.45 19.24
C GLN A 113 2.78 11.64 18.82
N HIS A 114 2.61 10.41 19.33
CA HIS A 114 1.39 9.62 19.14
C HIS A 114 0.16 10.36 19.69
N GLN A 115 0.23 10.87 20.93
CA GLN A 115 -0.86 11.64 21.54
C GLN A 115 -1.20 12.91 20.75
N ARG A 116 -0.23 13.53 20.11
CA ARG A 116 -0.41 14.77 19.37
C ARG A 116 -0.95 14.53 17.97
N PHE A 117 -0.50 13.52 17.25
CA PHE A 117 -0.74 13.39 15.81
C PHE A 117 -1.77 12.32 15.43
N LEU A 118 -1.98 11.27 16.27
CA LEU A 118 -2.89 10.17 15.92
C LEU A 118 -4.38 10.42 16.15
N PRO A 119 -4.83 11.31 17.08
CA PRO A 119 -6.24 11.43 17.40
C PRO A 119 -7.20 11.63 16.22
N PRO A 120 -6.86 12.42 15.15
CA PRO A 120 -7.73 12.55 13.98
C PRO A 120 -7.98 11.23 13.26
N PHE A 121 -7.01 10.33 13.24
CA PHE A 121 -7.06 9.05 12.53
C PHE A 121 -7.71 7.93 13.36
N LEU A 122 -7.79 8.11 14.67
CA LEU A 122 -8.46 7.20 15.61
C LEU A 122 -9.93 7.55 15.81
N ALA A 123 -10.34 8.76 15.43
CA ALA A 123 -11.73 9.22 15.55
C ALA A 123 -12.59 8.66 14.42
N ALA A 124 -13.81 8.19 14.76
CA ALA A 124 -14.78 7.71 13.77
C ALA A 124 -15.54 8.87 13.09
N LYS A 125 -14.81 9.89 12.63
CA LYS A 125 -15.39 11.07 11.96
C LYS A 125 -14.41 11.78 11.06
N GLY A 126 -14.95 12.49 10.06
CA GLY A 126 -14.16 13.26 9.09
C GLY A 126 -13.53 12.37 8.03
N ALA A 127 -12.55 12.91 7.34
CA ALA A 127 -11.79 12.23 6.29
C ALA A 127 -10.29 12.54 6.43
N PRO A 128 -9.64 12.17 7.54
CA PRO A 128 -8.25 12.49 7.78
C PRO A 128 -7.35 11.74 6.80
N LEU A 129 -6.35 12.44 6.26
CA LEU A 129 -5.36 11.90 5.35
C LEU A 129 -3.95 12.05 5.92
N ALA A 130 -3.16 10.99 5.85
CA ALA A 130 -1.73 11.05 6.08
C ALA A 130 -0.96 10.59 4.84
N ALA A 131 0.24 11.13 4.62
CA ALA A 131 1.03 10.80 3.45
C ALA A 131 2.51 10.64 3.78
N PHE A 132 3.12 9.55 3.28
CA PHE A 132 4.56 9.31 3.42
C PHE A 132 5.31 9.98 2.26
N ALA A 133 5.81 11.18 2.50
CA ALA A 133 6.49 12.00 1.52
C ALA A 133 7.97 11.60 1.38
N SER A 134 8.21 10.43 0.78
CA SER A 134 9.54 9.87 0.53
C SER A 134 10.03 10.20 -0.89
N THR A 135 9.28 9.82 -1.92
CA THR A 135 9.69 9.84 -3.32
C THR A 135 9.81 11.28 -3.88
N GLU A 136 10.82 11.50 -4.68
CA GLU A 136 11.12 12.76 -5.39
C GLU A 136 11.05 12.55 -6.93
N PRO A 137 11.12 13.63 -7.76
CA PRO A 137 11.08 13.50 -9.22
C PRO A 137 12.09 12.52 -9.81
N GLY A 138 13.24 12.32 -9.17
CA GLY A 138 14.25 11.30 -9.54
C GLY A 138 13.89 9.84 -9.21
N GLY A 139 12.73 9.63 -8.55
CA GLY A 139 12.30 8.30 -8.09
C GLY A 139 12.92 7.88 -6.75
N SER A 140 12.65 6.63 -6.34
CA SER A 140 13.09 6.08 -5.06
C SER A 140 14.25 5.06 -5.16
N ALA A 141 14.64 4.67 -6.39
CA ALA A 141 15.65 3.63 -6.58
C ALA A 141 17.04 4.02 -6.04
N ASN A 142 17.36 5.30 -6.07
CA ASN A 142 18.67 5.83 -5.69
C ASN A 142 18.59 6.81 -4.50
N VAL A 143 17.63 6.61 -3.61
CA VAL A 143 17.40 7.48 -2.43
C VAL A 143 18.66 7.64 -1.56
N GLY A 144 19.50 6.61 -1.49
CA GLY A 144 20.75 6.60 -0.74
C GLY A 144 22.01 6.93 -1.57
N SER A 145 21.87 7.49 -2.78
CA SER A 145 23.04 7.81 -3.61
C SER A 145 23.85 8.96 -3.02
N LEU A 146 25.18 8.80 -3.09
CA LEU A 146 26.18 9.83 -2.78
C LEU A 146 26.44 10.72 -4.02
N PRO A 147 26.94 11.94 -3.86
CA PRO A 147 27.41 12.74 -4.99
C PRO A 147 28.44 11.95 -5.85
N PRO A 148 28.42 12.05 -7.18
CA PRO A 148 27.59 12.97 -8.00
C PRO A 148 26.11 12.54 -8.18
N GLY A 149 25.65 11.44 -7.56
CA GLY A 149 24.24 11.10 -7.52
C GLY A 149 23.43 12.07 -6.64
N GLU A 150 22.13 12.18 -6.94
CA GLU A 150 21.29 13.20 -6.27
C GLU A 150 20.73 12.73 -4.92
N GLY A 151 20.37 11.44 -4.81
CA GLY A 151 19.74 10.88 -3.62
C GLY A 151 18.47 11.63 -3.23
N VAL A 152 18.29 11.88 -1.92
CA VAL A 152 17.23 12.76 -1.38
C VAL A 152 17.68 14.22 -1.47
N ARG A 153 16.93 15.04 -2.19
CA ARG A 153 17.20 16.46 -2.41
C ARG A 153 16.41 17.39 -1.49
N THR A 154 15.28 16.94 -0.96
CA THR A 154 14.54 17.68 0.06
C THR A 154 15.42 17.85 1.29
N THR A 155 15.59 19.08 1.75
CA THR A 155 16.42 19.41 2.92
C THR A 155 15.56 19.84 4.10
N ALA A 156 16.03 19.56 5.31
CA ALA A 156 15.54 20.19 6.52
C ALA A 156 16.72 20.79 7.28
N ARG A 157 16.65 22.08 7.55
CA ARG A 157 17.69 22.80 8.31
C ARG A 157 17.13 23.19 9.66
N ARG A 158 17.93 22.95 10.71
CA ARG A 158 17.56 23.38 12.05
C ARG A 158 17.81 24.89 12.21
N PHE A 159 16.79 25.56 12.71
CA PHE A 159 16.87 26.99 13.04
C PHE A 159 16.22 27.21 14.41
N GLY A 160 17.03 27.35 15.46
CA GLY A 160 16.58 27.36 16.84
C GLY A 160 15.83 26.08 17.19
N ASP A 161 14.60 26.20 17.68
CA ASP A 161 13.73 25.08 18.04
C ASP A 161 12.79 24.64 16.92
N SER A 162 13.17 24.93 15.67
CA SER A 162 12.38 24.59 14.50
C SER A 162 13.21 23.91 13.43
N TRP A 163 12.55 23.09 12.60
CA TRP A 163 13.02 22.65 11.29
C TRP A 163 12.41 23.51 10.19
N VAL A 164 13.22 23.91 9.22
CA VAL A 164 12.78 24.58 7.99
C VAL A 164 13.00 23.61 6.84
N ILE A 165 11.91 23.17 6.21
CA ILE A 165 11.89 22.10 5.20
C ILE A 165 11.65 22.70 3.83
N SER A 166 12.53 22.37 2.86
CA SER A 166 12.41 22.78 1.48
C SER A 166 12.76 21.64 0.53
N GLY A 167 11.94 21.45 -0.50
CA GLY A 167 12.17 20.42 -1.50
C GLY A 167 10.92 20.07 -2.29
N ARG A 168 11.05 19.17 -3.24
CA ARG A 168 9.97 18.72 -4.13
C ARG A 168 9.73 17.24 -3.96
N LYS A 169 8.46 16.86 -3.80
CA LYS A 169 8.00 15.48 -3.68
C LYS A 169 7.07 15.12 -4.83
N GLN A 170 7.07 13.86 -5.23
CA GLN A 170 6.28 13.36 -6.35
C GLN A 170 5.80 11.94 -6.07
N TRP A 171 4.65 11.59 -6.65
CA TRP A 171 4.00 10.27 -6.48
C TRP A 171 3.59 9.98 -5.02
N ILE A 172 3.27 11.03 -4.26
CA ILE A 172 2.88 10.89 -2.86
C ILE A 172 1.35 10.89 -2.75
N SER A 173 0.82 9.74 -2.43
CA SER A 173 -0.62 9.49 -2.31
C SER A 173 -1.30 10.50 -1.41
N ALA A 174 -2.35 11.16 -1.92
CA ALA A 174 -3.22 12.09 -1.21
C ALA A 174 -2.52 13.25 -0.46
N ALA A 175 -1.23 13.52 -0.74
CA ALA A 175 -0.41 14.46 0.03
C ALA A 175 -0.94 15.91 0.07
N THR A 176 -1.67 16.32 -0.97
CA THR A 176 -2.24 17.66 -1.04
C THR A 176 -3.62 17.78 -0.38
N GLY A 177 -4.11 16.69 0.23
CA GLY A 177 -5.42 16.69 0.88
C GLY A 177 -6.58 16.81 -0.10
N TRP A 178 -7.79 16.88 0.44
CA TRP A 178 -9.03 16.98 -0.34
C TRP A 178 -9.21 18.32 -1.07
N ASN A 179 -8.56 19.36 -0.58
CA ASN A 179 -8.73 20.75 -1.05
C ASN A 179 -7.45 21.39 -1.59
N GLY A 180 -6.39 20.62 -1.80
CA GLY A 180 -5.10 21.12 -2.27
C GLY A 180 -4.22 21.81 -1.21
N GLN A 181 -4.67 21.88 0.07
CA GLN A 181 -3.96 22.57 1.15
C GLN A 181 -3.04 21.68 1.98
N GLY A 182 -2.97 20.39 1.65
CA GLY A 182 -2.18 19.40 2.36
C GLY A 182 -3.01 18.34 3.05
N ALA A 183 -2.44 17.16 3.19
CA ALA A 183 -2.95 16.12 4.09
C ALA A 183 -2.86 16.58 5.55
N ASP A 184 -3.62 15.95 6.43
CA ASP A 184 -3.62 16.30 7.87
C ASP A 184 -2.26 16.02 8.53
N LEU A 185 -1.51 15.05 7.97
CA LEU A 185 -0.14 14.76 8.37
C LEU A 185 0.70 14.33 7.16
N LEU A 186 1.88 14.91 7.01
CA LEU A 186 2.94 14.39 6.14
C LEU A 186 4.08 13.85 7.01
N THR A 187 4.61 12.67 6.68
CA THR A 187 5.89 12.20 7.21
C THR A 187 6.93 12.35 6.11
N VAL A 188 7.79 13.35 6.25
CA VAL A 188 8.67 13.84 5.18
C VAL A 188 10.08 13.30 5.35
N VAL A 189 10.55 12.52 4.37
CA VAL A 189 11.95 12.11 4.26
C VAL A 189 12.76 13.27 3.73
N CYS A 190 13.78 13.71 4.46
CA CYS A 190 14.59 14.86 4.10
C CYS A 190 16.04 14.69 4.56
N ARG A 191 16.94 15.41 3.90
CA ARG A 191 18.36 15.49 4.28
C ARG A 191 18.53 16.54 5.35
N THR A 192 18.95 16.11 6.55
CA THR A 192 19.25 17.00 7.68
C THR A 192 20.74 17.33 7.76
N ASP A 193 21.60 16.45 7.29
CA ASP A 193 23.04 16.71 7.15
C ASP A 193 23.53 16.30 5.75
N ALA A 194 24.06 17.26 5.00
CA ALA A 194 24.59 17.06 3.65
C ALA A 194 26.07 16.62 3.65
N ASN A 195 26.76 16.72 4.78
CA ASN A 195 28.20 16.47 4.89
C ASN A 195 28.53 15.02 5.28
N VAL A 196 27.52 14.22 5.59
CA VAL A 196 27.67 12.83 5.96
C VAL A 196 26.98 11.90 4.94
N GLU A 197 27.28 10.62 5.02
CA GLU A 197 26.61 9.62 4.19
C GLU A 197 25.07 9.62 4.37
N PRO A 198 24.29 9.28 3.34
CA PRO A 198 22.82 9.26 3.41
C PRO A 198 22.28 8.39 4.54
N SER A 199 22.95 7.30 4.89
CA SER A 199 22.61 6.41 6.02
C SER A 199 22.62 7.12 7.38
N ARG A 200 23.31 8.26 7.49
CA ARG A 200 23.46 9.08 8.71
C ARG A 200 22.99 10.52 8.53
N GLY A 201 22.63 10.93 7.30
CA GLY A 201 22.26 12.31 6.96
C GLY A 201 20.82 12.52 6.57
N ILE A 202 20.01 11.45 6.55
CA ILE A 202 18.58 11.51 6.19
C ILE A 202 17.75 11.27 7.45
N SER A 203 16.70 12.09 7.62
CA SER A 203 15.75 12.03 8.73
C SER A 203 14.32 12.00 8.22
N ILE A 204 13.36 11.66 9.09
CA ILE A 204 11.93 11.78 8.83
C ILE A 204 11.33 12.78 9.81
N ILE A 205 10.60 13.76 9.30
CA ILE A 205 9.98 14.82 10.10
C ILE A 205 8.47 14.78 9.90
N ALA A 206 7.71 14.78 11.00
CA ALA A 206 6.26 14.90 10.99
C ALA A 206 5.86 16.35 10.71
N VAL A 207 5.12 16.56 9.63
CA VAL A 207 4.63 17.86 9.21
C VAL A 207 3.10 17.80 9.23
N PRO A 208 2.44 18.29 10.31
CA PRO A 208 1.00 18.49 10.27
C PRO A 208 0.65 19.47 9.14
N ARG A 209 -0.62 19.47 8.70
CA ARG A 209 -1.02 20.35 7.60
C ARG A 209 -0.43 21.75 7.80
N PRO A 210 0.47 22.20 6.90
CA PRO A 210 1.12 23.47 7.08
C PRO A 210 0.16 24.61 6.72
N ASP A 211 0.21 25.70 7.47
CA ASP A 211 -0.56 26.93 7.17
C ASP A 211 -0.08 27.59 5.88
N SER A 212 1.18 27.40 5.50
CA SER A 212 1.81 27.96 4.29
C SER A 212 2.98 27.08 3.84
N GLY A 213 3.46 27.35 2.63
CA GLY A 213 4.68 26.73 2.08
C GLY A 213 4.45 25.36 1.42
N LEU A 214 3.26 24.76 1.46
CA LEU A 214 2.93 23.62 0.63
C LEU A 214 2.34 24.14 -0.70
N ILE A 215 3.05 23.89 -1.79
CA ILE A 215 2.70 24.37 -3.12
C ILE A 215 2.39 23.19 -4.01
N PHE A 216 1.13 23.03 -4.38
CA PHE A 216 0.69 22.05 -5.37
C PHE A 216 1.26 22.42 -6.74
N GLU A 217 1.86 21.46 -7.45
CA GLU A 217 2.45 21.69 -8.77
C GLU A 217 1.74 20.94 -9.89
N HIS A 218 1.33 19.67 -9.65
CA HIS A 218 0.74 18.86 -10.71
C HIS A 218 -0.04 17.67 -10.16
N ALA A 219 -1.19 17.37 -10.78
CA ALA A 219 -1.92 16.11 -10.64
C ALA A 219 -1.72 15.26 -11.90
N PHE A 220 -1.18 14.07 -11.73
CA PHE A 220 -0.99 13.15 -12.85
C PHE A 220 -2.30 12.44 -13.19
N ASP A 221 -2.67 12.39 -14.47
CA ASP A 221 -3.77 11.55 -14.93
C ASP A 221 -3.23 10.13 -15.20
N MET A 222 -3.46 9.26 -14.24
CA MET A 222 -2.88 7.93 -14.21
C MET A 222 -3.66 6.97 -15.11
N LEU A 223 -2.97 5.94 -15.62
CA LEU A 223 -3.58 4.87 -16.42
C LEU A 223 -4.66 4.11 -15.63
N GLY A 224 -4.33 3.69 -14.41
CA GLY A 224 -5.23 3.07 -13.44
C GLY A 224 -5.31 3.88 -12.16
N HIS A 225 -6.08 3.42 -11.14
CA HIS A 225 -6.31 4.16 -9.90
C HIS A 225 -6.75 5.60 -10.13
N ARG A 226 -7.58 5.82 -11.13
CA ARG A 226 -7.86 7.15 -11.71
C ARG A 226 -8.54 8.13 -10.76
N ALA A 227 -9.15 7.64 -9.69
CA ALA A 227 -9.75 8.45 -8.63
C ALA A 227 -8.90 8.46 -7.34
N HIS A 228 -7.64 7.98 -7.40
CA HIS A 228 -6.65 8.11 -6.36
C HIS A 228 -5.61 9.16 -6.75
N LEU A 229 -5.39 10.18 -5.91
CA LEU A 229 -4.53 11.31 -6.25
C LEU A 229 -3.08 11.06 -5.80
N THR A 230 -2.14 11.14 -6.76
CA THR A 230 -0.68 11.06 -6.53
C THR A 230 0.02 12.30 -7.08
N PRO A 231 -0.03 13.43 -6.37
CA PRO A 231 0.46 14.71 -6.88
C PRO A 231 1.98 14.83 -6.86
N ARG A 232 2.45 15.87 -7.58
CA ARG A 232 3.73 16.53 -7.34
C ARG A 232 3.47 17.83 -6.60
N PHE A 233 4.26 18.07 -5.56
CA PHE A 233 4.18 19.29 -4.76
C PHE A 233 5.57 19.71 -4.26
N ARG A 234 5.68 20.97 -3.84
CA ARG A 234 6.88 21.54 -3.28
C ARG A 234 6.60 22.02 -1.85
N LEU A 235 7.55 21.76 -0.97
CA LEU A 235 7.66 22.39 0.33
C LEU A 235 8.61 23.59 0.18
N ASP A 236 8.15 24.78 0.54
CA ASP A 236 8.88 26.04 0.42
C ASP A 236 9.04 26.66 1.80
N ALA A 237 10.16 26.37 2.43
CA ALA A 237 10.50 26.85 3.77
C ALA A 237 9.41 26.52 4.83
N VAL A 238 8.80 25.34 4.73
CA VAL A 238 7.80 24.88 5.73
C VAL A 238 8.49 24.73 7.08
N GLN A 239 7.96 25.43 8.08
CA GLN A 239 8.51 25.45 9.43
C GLN A 239 7.71 24.57 10.37
N VAL A 240 8.38 23.70 11.12
CA VAL A 240 7.78 22.86 12.14
C VAL A 240 8.68 22.80 13.39
N PRO A 241 8.13 22.57 14.59
CA PRO A 241 8.93 22.40 15.83
C PRO A 241 9.99 21.31 15.70
N ALA A 242 11.13 21.50 16.34
CA ALA A 242 12.22 20.49 16.40
C ALA A 242 11.74 19.12 16.93
N GLY A 243 10.80 19.13 17.88
CA GLY A 243 10.19 17.93 18.44
C GLY A 243 9.32 17.11 17.44
N ASN A 244 9.19 17.54 16.18
CA ASN A 244 8.51 16.78 15.13
C ASN A 244 9.42 15.75 14.42
N LEU A 245 10.70 15.68 14.79
CA LEU A 245 11.61 14.64 14.31
C LEU A 245 11.14 13.26 14.78
N LEU A 246 10.99 12.31 13.85
CA LEU A 246 10.63 10.92 14.14
C LEU A 246 11.89 10.05 14.23
N GLY A 247 11.98 9.24 15.27
CA GLY A 247 13.17 8.45 15.55
C GLY A 247 14.38 9.32 15.93
N GLN A 248 15.54 8.94 15.42
CA GLN A 248 16.80 9.65 15.63
C GLN A 248 17.15 10.49 14.40
N GLU A 249 17.82 11.63 14.62
CA GLU A 249 18.38 12.42 13.52
C GLU A 249 19.42 11.58 12.77
N GLY A 250 19.30 11.56 11.44
CA GLY A 250 20.13 10.73 10.57
C GLY A 250 19.64 9.29 10.39
N GLY A 251 18.71 8.79 11.23
CA GLY A 251 18.18 7.42 11.15
C GLY A 251 17.03 7.21 10.16
N GLY A 252 16.76 8.19 9.31
CA GLY A 252 15.55 8.20 8.48
C GLY A 252 15.50 7.13 7.39
N LEU A 253 16.63 6.65 6.86
CA LEU A 253 16.62 5.55 5.87
C LEU A 253 16.22 4.22 6.50
N GLN A 254 16.70 3.93 7.70
CA GLN A 254 16.30 2.74 8.45
C GLN A 254 14.82 2.81 8.80
N LEU A 255 14.36 3.92 9.39
CA LEU A 255 12.96 4.11 9.74
C LEU A 255 12.04 4.02 8.50
N ALA A 256 12.48 4.54 7.34
CA ALA A 256 11.75 4.39 6.09
C ALA A 256 11.66 2.92 5.65
N ALA A 257 12.74 2.17 5.74
CA ALA A 257 12.76 0.74 5.38
C ALA A 257 11.79 -0.07 6.27
N GLU A 258 11.83 0.15 7.58
CA GLU A 258 10.91 -0.47 8.55
C GLU A 258 9.45 -0.09 8.26
N SER A 259 9.18 1.19 7.97
CA SER A 259 7.84 1.68 7.62
C SER A 259 7.28 1.06 6.32
N PHE A 260 8.15 0.77 5.34
CA PHE A 260 7.76 0.14 4.09
C PHE A 260 7.68 -1.40 4.15
N ALA A 261 8.15 -2.04 5.21
CA ALA A 261 8.23 -3.50 5.30
C ALA A 261 6.86 -4.17 5.05
N GLY A 262 5.84 -3.75 5.79
CA GLY A 262 4.47 -4.28 5.63
C GLY A 262 3.84 -3.98 4.27
N SER A 263 4.23 -2.87 3.63
CA SER A 263 3.64 -2.48 2.34
C SER A 263 3.92 -3.48 1.22
N GLY A 264 5.07 -4.17 1.26
CA GLY A 264 5.41 -5.19 0.27
C GLY A 264 4.40 -6.35 0.26
N ALA A 265 4.15 -6.95 1.43
CA ALA A 265 3.17 -8.03 1.57
C ALA A 265 1.76 -7.59 1.16
N LEU A 266 1.35 -6.36 1.52
CA LEU A 266 0.04 -5.80 1.17
C LEU A 266 -0.13 -5.55 -0.33
N VAL A 267 0.92 -5.14 -1.05
CA VAL A 267 0.85 -5.04 -2.53
C VAL A 267 0.62 -6.41 -3.17
N GLY A 268 1.16 -7.49 -2.60
CA GLY A 268 0.80 -8.86 -3.00
C GLY A 268 -0.71 -9.12 -2.88
N ILE A 269 -1.32 -8.66 -1.78
CA ILE A 269 -2.78 -8.75 -1.56
C ILE A 269 -3.59 -7.87 -2.53
N PHE A 270 -3.09 -6.69 -2.92
CA PHE A 270 -3.76 -5.89 -3.97
C PHE A 270 -3.83 -6.67 -5.28
N GLY A 271 -2.74 -7.37 -5.64
CA GLY A 271 -2.74 -8.29 -6.78
C GLY A 271 -3.78 -9.40 -6.64
N VAL A 272 -3.87 -10.03 -5.46
CA VAL A 272 -4.91 -11.03 -5.15
C VAL A 272 -6.31 -10.47 -5.33
N ALA A 273 -6.57 -9.27 -4.82
CA ALA A 273 -7.88 -8.62 -4.90
C ALA A 273 -8.31 -8.35 -6.35
N LEU A 274 -7.42 -7.78 -7.16
CA LEU A 274 -7.71 -7.51 -8.58
C LEU A 274 -7.89 -8.82 -9.38
N MET A 275 -7.03 -9.83 -9.15
CA MET A 275 -7.21 -11.16 -9.76
C MET A 275 -8.55 -11.79 -9.35
N ARG A 276 -8.95 -11.66 -8.08
CA ARG A 276 -10.23 -12.17 -7.57
C ARG A 276 -11.42 -11.48 -8.23
N ALA A 277 -11.39 -10.15 -8.37
CA ALA A 277 -12.42 -9.39 -9.08
C ALA A 277 -12.55 -9.85 -10.53
N ALA A 278 -11.43 -9.94 -11.25
CA ALA A 278 -11.40 -10.40 -12.64
C ALA A 278 -11.89 -11.85 -12.78
N PHE A 279 -11.47 -12.74 -11.88
CA PHE A 279 -11.91 -14.15 -11.87
C PHE A 279 -13.42 -14.27 -11.61
N GLN A 280 -13.95 -13.55 -10.63
CA GLN A 280 -15.40 -13.59 -10.32
C GLN A 280 -16.23 -13.13 -11.52
N PHE A 281 -15.79 -12.07 -12.19
CA PHE A 281 -16.44 -11.59 -13.40
C PHE A 281 -16.35 -12.62 -14.54
N ALA A 282 -15.15 -13.10 -14.86
CA ALA A 282 -14.93 -14.03 -15.97
C ALA A 282 -15.66 -15.37 -15.74
N LEU A 283 -15.70 -15.87 -14.51
CA LEU A 283 -16.45 -17.08 -14.14
C LEU A 283 -17.95 -16.88 -14.32
N SER A 284 -18.51 -15.77 -13.85
CA SER A 284 -19.93 -15.45 -14.03
C SER A 284 -20.28 -15.32 -15.50
N PHE A 285 -19.48 -14.59 -16.26
CA PHE A 285 -19.60 -14.42 -17.70
C PHE A 285 -19.57 -15.78 -18.42
N ALA A 286 -18.61 -16.63 -18.13
CA ALA A 286 -18.48 -17.93 -18.76
C ALA A 286 -19.67 -18.87 -18.47
N LYS A 287 -20.31 -18.73 -17.31
CA LYS A 287 -21.50 -19.50 -16.93
C LYS A 287 -22.79 -19.00 -17.60
N SER A 288 -22.86 -17.74 -17.99
CA SER A 288 -24.06 -17.15 -18.63
C SER A 288 -23.97 -17.11 -20.14
N GLU A 289 -22.79 -16.88 -20.70
CA GLU A 289 -22.60 -16.59 -22.12
C GLU A 289 -22.43 -17.84 -22.98
N LYS A 290 -23.08 -17.83 -24.16
CA LYS A 290 -22.99 -18.88 -25.20
C LYS A 290 -22.19 -18.47 -26.43
N ARG A 291 -21.96 -17.17 -26.62
CA ARG A 291 -21.21 -16.61 -27.75
C ARG A 291 -21.67 -17.11 -29.11
N GLY A 292 -22.99 -17.23 -29.29
CA GLY A 292 -23.59 -17.78 -30.51
C GLY A 292 -23.54 -19.31 -30.63
N GLY A 293 -22.94 -20.00 -29.63
CA GLY A 293 -22.93 -21.46 -29.56
C GLY A 293 -24.20 -22.05 -28.94
N ILE A 294 -24.22 -23.37 -28.84
CA ILE A 294 -25.34 -24.14 -28.26
C ILE A 294 -25.28 -24.12 -26.74
N GLN A 295 -24.09 -24.20 -26.16
CA GLN A 295 -23.84 -24.31 -24.73
C GLN A 295 -23.05 -23.11 -24.17
N GLN A 296 -23.09 -22.94 -22.84
CA GLN A 296 -22.30 -21.93 -22.16
C GLN A 296 -20.81 -22.16 -22.36
N ILE A 297 -20.01 -21.08 -22.50
CA ILE A 297 -18.58 -21.20 -22.81
C ILE A 297 -17.79 -21.90 -21.71
N ILE A 298 -18.28 -21.93 -20.46
CA ILE A 298 -17.68 -22.69 -19.36
C ILE A 298 -17.59 -24.19 -19.66
N GLN A 299 -18.40 -24.73 -20.56
CA GLN A 299 -18.38 -26.12 -20.98
C GLN A 299 -17.17 -26.48 -21.87
N HIS A 300 -16.46 -25.46 -22.40
CA HIS A 300 -15.23 -25.68 -23.18
C HIS A 300 -14.03 -25.85 -22.24
N GLN A 301 -13.26 -26.94 -22.41
CA GLN A 301 -12.10 -27.26 -21.57
C GLN A 301 -11.09 -26.10 -21.49
N ALA A 302 -10.80 -25.44 -22.62
CA ALA A 302 -9.86 -24.30 -22.64
C ALA A 302 -10.29 -23.17 -21.70
N VAL A 303 -11.58 -22.87 -21.61
CA VAL A 303 -12.12 -21.88 -20.67
C VAL A 303 -11.99 -22.38 -19.23
N GLY A 304 -12.32 -23.66 -18.99
CA GLY A 304 -12.16 -24.29 -17.69
C GLY A 304 -10.71 -24.26 -17.18
N TYR A 305 -9.75 -24.55 -18.04
CA TYR A 305 -8.32 -24.53 -17.70
C TYR A 305 -7.83 -23.12 -17.36
N ALA A 306 -8.17 -22.13 -18.18
CA ALA A 306 -7.80 -20.74 -17.91
C ALA A 306 -8.37 -20.24 -16.55
N LEU A 307 -9.60 -20.61 -16.22
CA LEU A 307 -10.20 -20.29 -14.91
C LEU A 307 -9.52 -21.05 -13.77
N ALA A 308 -9.17 -22.32 -13.95
CA ALA A 308 -8.44 -23.12 -12.96
C ALA A 308 -7.06 -22.55 -12.66
N ASP A 309 -6.28 -22.17 -13.68
CA ASP A 309 -4.96 -21.56 -13.56
C ASP A 309 -5.04 -20.21 -12.85
N ALA A 310 -6.04 -19.38 -13.19
CA ALA A 310 -6.30 -18.12 -12.50
C ALA A 310 -6.58 -18.34 -11.00
N LYS A 311 -7.45 -19.30 -10.67
CA LYS A 311 -7.79 -19.64 -9.28
C LYS A 311 -6.59 -20.16 -8.51
N THR A 312 -5.80 -21.04 -9.10
CA THR A 312 -4.56 -21.57 -8.50
C THR A 312 -3.58 -20.44 -8.18
N THR A 313 -3.37 -19.51 -9.12
CA THR A 313 -2.48 -18.36 -8.91
C THR A 313 -2.97 -17.43 -7.81
N ILE A 314 -4.29 -17.18 -7.73
CA ILE A 314 -4.90 -16.38 -6.65
C ILE A 314 -4.60 -16.99 -5.28
N GLU A 315 -4.81 -18.31 -5.13
CA GLU A 315 -4.57 -18.99 -3.85
C GLU A 315 -3.09 -18.97 -3.47
N ALA A 316 -2.19 -19.26 -4.40
CA ALA A 316 -0.75 -19.20 -4.16
C ALA A 316 -0.29 -17.79 -3.73
N ALA A 317 -0.74 -16.74 -4.43
CA ALA A 317 -0.41 -15.36 -4.09
C ALA A 317 -0.96 -14.94 -2.72
N ARG A 318 -2.19 -15.37 -2.36
CA ARG A 318 -2.81 -15.07 -1.07
C ARG A 318 -2.03 -15.70 0.08
N VAL A 319 -1.72 -17.00 -0.01
CA VAL A 319 -0.99 -17.71 1.03
C VAL A 319 0.41 -17.11 1.23
N LEU A 320 1.14 -16.85 0.14
CA LEU A 320 2.45 -16.20 0.22
C LEU A 320 2.37 -14.82 0.89
N SER A 321 1.36 -14.02 0.55
CA SER A 321 1.18 -12.69 1.15
C SER A 321 0.77 -12.76 2.62
N TRP A 322 -0.09 -13.69 3.01
CA TRP A 322 -0.46 -13.90 4.42
C TRP A 322 0.72 -14.41 5.24
N HIS A 323 1.51 -15.31 4.67
CA HIS A 323 2.75 -15.80 5.30
C HIS A 323 3.72 -14.63 5.54
N ALA A 324 3.95 -13.79 4.53
CA ALA A 324 4.78 -12.59 4.68
C ALA A 324 4.26 -11.64 5.75
N CYS A 325 2.94 -11.37 5.81
CA CYS A 325 2.32 -10.58 6.86
C CYS A 325 2.57 -11.19 8.25
N ARG A 326 2.36 -12.49 8.40
CA ARG A 326 2.57 -13.20 9.68
C ARG A 326 4.03 -13.16 10.11
N ALA A 327 4.95 -13.40 9.18
CA ALA A 327 6.38 -13.36 9.46
C ALA A 327 6.83 -11.98 9.94
N LEU A 328 6.32 -10.90 9.32
CA LEU A 328 6.58 -9.52 9.76
C LEU A 328 6.01 -9.24 11.16
N ASP A 329 4.78 -9.68 11.45
CA ASP A 329 4.15 -9.49 12.77
C ASP A 329 4.93 -10.17 13.91
N THR A 330 5.63 -11.26 13.60
CA THR A 330 6.42 -12.04 14.58
C THR A 330 7.91 -11.73 14.54
N ALA A 331 8.35 -10.78 13.69
CA ALA A 331 9.76 -10.48 13.42
C ALA A 331 10.58 -11.74 13.07
N ALA A 332 9.96 -12.68 12.34
CA ALA A 332 10.59 -13.94 11.98
C ALA A 332 11.80 -13.74 11.05
N PRO A 333 12.81 -14.62 11.09
CA PRO A 333 13.88 -14.66 10.09
C PRO A 333 13.31 -14.68 8.67
N GLY A 334 13.93 -14.01 7.71
CA GLY A 334 13.46 -13.96 6.32
C GLY A 334 12.16 -13.15 6.08
N ALA A 335 11.55 -12.52 7.09
CA ALA A 335 10.28 -11.82 6.94
C ALA A 335 10.29 -10.72 5.86
N LEU A 336 11.37 -9.95 5.78
CA LEU A 336 11.54 -8.92 4.73
C LEU A 336 11.68 -9.53 3.33
N GLU A 337 12.40 -10.62 3.22
CA GLU A 337 12.54 -11.37 1.97
C GLU A 337 11.19 -11.91 1.50
N LEU A 338 10.42 -12.54 2.40
CA LEU A 338 9.05 -13.01 2.12
C LEU A 338 8.14 -11.87 1.66
N ALA A 339 8.22 -10.69 2.28
CA ALA A 339 7.44 -9.52 1.87
C ALA A 339 7.79 -9.05 0.46
N ILE A 340 9.07 -9.12 0.07
CA ILE A 340 9.52 -8.80 -1.28
C ILE A 340 9.01 -9.85 -2.28
N HIS A 341 9.11 -11.15 -1.95
CA HIS A 341 8.58 -12.23 -2.79
C HIS A 341 7.07 -12.09 -3.00
N ALA A 342 6.31 -11.84 -1.94
CA ALA A 342 4.87 -11.62 -2.03
C ALA A 342 4.53 -10.44 -2.95
N LYS A 343 5.27 -9.33 -2.82
CA LYS A 343 5.09 -8.14 -3.67
C LYS A 343 5.38 -8.43 -5.13
N VAL A 344 6.53 -9.03 -5.43
CA VAL A 344 6.95 -9.31 -6.81
C VAL A 344 5.98 -10.30 -7.45
N PHE A 345 5.72 -11.43 -6.79
CA PHE A 345 4.86 -12.48 -7.32
C PHE A 345 3.41 -11.98 -7.51
N GLY A 346 2.79 -11.42 -6.48
CA GLY A 346 1.39 -11.03 -6.53
C GLY A 346 1.11 -9.90 -7.52
N SER A 347 2.00 -8.91 -7.60
CA SER A 347 1.84 -7.78 -8.52
C SER A 347 2.00 -8.18 -10.01
N GLU A 348 2.98 -9.02 -10.34
CA GLU A 348 3.19 -9.47 -11.71
C GLU A 348 2.16 -10.53 -12.13
N ALA A 349 1.75 -11.40 -11.19
CA ALA A 349 0.69 -12.37 -11.42
C ALA A 349 -0.64 -11.69 -11.76
N ALA A 350 -0.96 -10.55 -11.12
CA ALA A 350 -2.19 -9.83 -11.38
C ALA A 350 -2.32 -9.41 -12.85
N VAL A 351 -1.27 -8.82 -13.41
CA VAL A 351 -1.26 -8.42 -14.83
C VAL A 351 -1.47 -9.63 -15.73
N ARG A 352 -0.72 -10.70 -15.51
CA ARG A 352 -0.78 -11.92 -16.33
C ARG A 352 -2.14 -12.60 -16.23
N VAL A 353 -2.68 -12.79 -15.04
CA VAL A 353 -3.95 -13.47 -14.81
C VAL A 353 -5.11 -12.67 -15.43
N ILE A 354 -5.16 -11.35 -15.23
CA ILE A 354 -6.22 -10.52 -15.79
C ILE A 354 -6.17 -10.56 -17.31
N THR A 355 -4.97 -10.45 -17.92
CA THR A 355 -4.81 -10.54 -19.37
C THR A 355 -5.30 -11.90 -19.92
N ASN A 356 -5.01 -13.01 -19.21
CA ASN A 356 -5.49 -14.34 -19.61
C ASN A 356 -7.02 -14.45 -19.48
N LEU A 357 -7.62 -13.87 -18.43
CA LEU A 357 -9.08 -13.86 -18.25
C LEU A 357 -9.79 -12.97 -19.29
N MET A 358 -9.14 -11.93 -19.81
CA MET A 358 -9.65 -11.16 -20.95
C MET A 358 -9.80 -12.02 -22.21
N GLN A 359 -8.91 -13.01 -22.42
CA GLN A 359 -9.05 -13.95 -23.54
C GLN A 359 -10.25 -14.90 -23.38
N VAL A 360 -10.62 -15.24 -22.14
CA VAL A 360 -11.85 -16.01 -21.85
C VAL A 360 -13.11 -15.24 -22.23
N VAL A 361 -13.13 -13.95 -21.92
CA VAL A 361 -14.27 -13.06 -22.22
C VAL A 361 -14.29 -12.62 -23.69
N GLY A 362 -13.13 -12.48 -24.31
CA GLY A 362 -12.96 -12.04 -25.69
C GLY A 362 -12.94 -10.52 -25.83
N VAL A 363 -13.12 -10.03 -27.06
CA VAL A 363 -12.91 -8.62 -27.43
C VAL A 363 -13.76 -7.62 -26.62
N ASP A 364 -14.90 -8.00 -26.11
CA ASP A 364 -15.75 -7.14 -25.28
C ASP A 364 -15.02 -6.70 -24.00
N SER A 365 -14.08 -7.51 -23.52
CA SER A 365 -13.28 -7.16 -22.34
C SER A 365 -12.26 -6.03 -22.57
N TYR A 366 -12.03 -5.67 -23.83
CA TYR A 366 -11.13 -4.57 -24.19
C TYR A 366 -11.82 -3.20 -24.09
N GLY A 367 -13.16 -3.17 -24.09
CA GLY A 367 -13.96 -1.98 -23.85
C GLY A 367 -14.07 -1.63 -22.37
N HIS A 368 -14.40 -0.38 -22.09
CA HIS A 368 -14.65 0.12 -20.74
C HIS A 368 -16.03 -0.24 -20.17
N GLU A 369 -16.90 -0.85 -20.96
CA GLU A 369 -18.22 -1.33 -20.57
C GLU A 369 -18.14 -2.53 -19.63
N LEU A 370 -17.04 -3.32 -19.73
CA LEU A 370 -16.76 -4.44 -18.84
C LEU A 370 -15.57 -4.12 -17.90
N PRO A 371 -15.55 -4.73 -16.71
CA PRO A 371 -14.60 -4.31 -15.67
C PRO A 371 -13.13 -4.70 -15.95
N LEU A 372 -12.87 -5.67 -16.84
CA LEU A 372 -11.55 -6.25 -17.01
C LEU A 372 -10.50 -5.26 -17.52
N ALA A 373 -10.88 -4.34 -18.43
CA ALA A 373 -9.98 -3.29 -18.91
C ALA A 373 -9.53 -2.38 -17.75
N GLY A 374 -10.46 -1.93 -16.90
CA GLY A 374 -10.14 -1.12 -15.72
C GLY A 374 -9.30 -1.86 -14.70
N LEU A 375 -9.62 -3.14 -14.42
CA LEU A 375 -8.84 -3.99 -13.51
C LEU A 375 -7.41 -4.21 -14.02
N LEU A 376 -7.21 -4.35 -15.35
CA LEU A 376 -5.88 -4.44 -15.92
C LEU A 376 -5.10 -3.13 -15.76
N GLN A 377 -5.75 -1.99 -16.01
CA GLN A 377 -5.14 -0.66 -15.81
C GLN A 377 -4.68 -0.47 -14.37
N ASP A 378 -5.48 -0.89 -13.37
CA ASP A 378 -5.10 -0.86 -11.96
C ASP A 378 -3.95 -1.83 -11.66
N ALA A 379 -3.98 -3.04 -12.23
CA ALA A 379 -2.96 -4.06 -11.99
C ALA A 379 -1.58 -3.66 -12.51
N VAL A 380 -1.49 -2.96 -13.66
CA VAL A 380 -0.21 -2.51 -14.25
C VAL A 380 0.56 -1.58 -13.32
N ALA A 381 -0.09 -0.87 -12.43
CA ALA A 381 0.56 -0.01 -11.44
C ALA A 381 1.30 -0.79 -10.33
N LEU A 382 0.81 -1.99 -9.97
CA LEU A 382 1.32 -2.76 -8.82
C LEU A 382 2.82 -3.10 -8.91
N PRO A 383 3.41 -3.50 -10.06
CA PRO A 383 4.85 -3.69 -10.18
C PRO A 383 5.68 -2.40 -10.08
N LEU A 384 5.06 -1.23 -10.20
CA LEU A 384 5.74 0.06 -10.32
C LEU A 384 5.83 0.82 -9.00
N PHE A 385 4.79 0.80 -8.17
CA PHE A 385 4.77 1.55 -6.91
C PHE A 385 5.28 0.74 -5.70
N ALA A 386 5.36 1.37 -4.52
CA ALA A 386 5.86 0.79 -3.26
C ALA A 386 7.26 0.15 -3.42
N GLY A 387 8.16 0.85 -4.12
CA GLY A 387 9.46 0.31 -4.54
C GLY A 387 9.29 -0.62 -5.74
N GLY A 388 9.53 -0.10 -6.96
CA GLY A 388 9.36 -0.85 -8.21
C GLY A 388 10.09 -2.19 -8.23
N ASN A 389 9.47 -3.20 -8.86
CA ASN A 389 9.97 -4.58 -8.84
C ASN A 389 11.40 -4.73 -9.37
N ILE A 390 11.78 -3.95 -10.38
CA ILE A 390 13.13 -4.02 -10.99
C ILE A 390 14.11 -3.14 -10.22
N GLY A 391 13.78 -1.84 -10.08
CA GLY A 391 14.73 -0.85 -9.56
C GLY A 391 14.99 -0.96 -8.06
N VAL A 392 14.07 -1.53 -7.28
CA VAL A 392 14.18 -1.64 -5.83
C VAL A 392 14.10 -3.08 -5.36
N ARG A 393 12.98 -3.79 -5.61
CA ARG A 393 12.70 -5.06 -4.93
C ARG A 393 13.64 -6.19 -5.35
N ARG A 394 13.83 -6.43 -6.65
CA ARG A 394 14.80 -7.45 -7.12
C ARG A 394 16.24 -7.07 -6.77
N ARG A 395 16.58 -5.78 -6.75
CA ARG A 395 17.89 -5.32 -6.27
C ARG A 395 18.10 -5.63 -4.78
N GLN A 396 17.05 -5.50 -3.94
CA GLN A 396 17.12 -5.89 -2.53
C GLN A 396 17.32 -7.40 -2.38
N LEU A 397 16.58 -8.25 -3.11
CA LEU A 397 16.79 -9.70 -3.12
C LEU A 397 18.22 -10.06 -3.57
N HIS A 398 18.68 -9.43 -4.64
CA HIS A 398 20.05 -9.66 -5.13
C HIS A 398 21.09 -9.28 -4.06
N ALA A 399 20.90 -8.15 -3.36
CA ALA A 399 21.82 -7.74 -2.31
C ALA A 399 21.82 -8.73 -1.12
N LEU A 400 20.67 -9.31 -0.75
CA LEU A 400 20.61 -10.37 0.24
C LEU A 400 21.42 -11.61 -0.19
N MET A 401 21.24 -12.04 -1.43
CA MET A 401 21.95 -13.22 -1.99
C MET A 401 23.47 -13.01 -2.16
N LEU A 402 23.96 -11.77 -2.16
CA LEU A 402 25.37 -11.45 -2.18
C LEU A 402 26.02 -11.49 -0.77
N ASP A 403 25.22 -11.48 0.29
CA ASP A 403 25.74 -11.57 1.66
C ASP A 403 26.28 -13.00 1.88
N PRO A 404 27.57 -13.16 2.29
CA PRO A 404 28.11 -14.48 2.61
C PRO A 404 27.37 -15.22 3.73
N ALA A 405 26.61 -14.51 4.56
CA ALA A 405 25.79 -15.06 5.62
C ALA A 405 24.34 -15.33 5.18
N TYR A 406 24.02 -15.19 3.89
CA TYR A 406 22.67 -15.45 3.39
C TYR A 406 22.28 -16.92 3.60
N ASP A 407 21.16 -17.11 4.28
CA ASP A 407 20.56 -18.41 4.52
C ASP A 407 19.31 -18.56 3.65
N ASP A 408 19.33 -19.42 2.66
CA ASP A 408 18.23 -19.70 1.75
C ASP A 408 17.05 -20.41 2.42
N LEU A 409 17.24 -20.94 3.62
CA LEU A 409 16.20 -21.56 4.45
C LEU A 409 15.59 -20.61 5.49
N ALA A 410 16.13 -19.41 5.68
CA ALA A 410 15.63 -18.45 6.68
C ALA A 410 14.13 -18.16 6.54
N THR A 411 13.59 -18.16 5.32
CA THR A 411 12.17 -17.98 5.06
C THR A 411 11.33 -19.19 5.49
N LEU A 412 11.90 -20.38 5.55
CA LEU A 412 11.27 -21.61 6.03
C LEU A 412 11.33 -21.68 7.55
N ASP A 413 12.47 -21.38 8.15
CA ASP A 413 12.70 -21.43 9.59
C ASP A 413 11.81 -20.42 10.34
N GLY A 414 11.50 -19.29 9.73
CA GLY A 414 10.53 -18.33 10.25
C GLY A 414 9.14 -18.91 10.51
N VAL A 415 8.80 -20.03 9.88
CA VAL A 415 7.55 -20.78 10.10
C VAL A 415 7.70 -21.74 11.28
N CYS A 416 8.90 -22.28 11.52
CA CYS A 416 9.20 -23.32 12.53
C CYS A 416 9.49 -22.75 13.93
N LEU A 417 10.02 -21.53 14.04
CA LEU A 417 10.42 -20.93 15.33
C LEU A 417 9.29 -20.75 16.36
N ALA A 418 8.02 -20.82 15.93
CA ALA A 418 6.89 -20.82 16.84
C ALA A 418 6.83 -22.04 17.76
N GLU A 419 7.49 -23.16 17.42
CA GLU A 419 7.52 -24.38 18.24
C GLU A 419 8.55 -24.30 19.37
N THR A 420 9.67 -23.59 19.17
CA THR A 420 10.75 -23.49 20.16
C THR A 420 10.49 -22.48 21.28
N ALA A 421 9.62 -21.50 21.05
CA ALA A 421 9.26 -20.51 22.06
C ALA A 421 8.33 -21.05 23.17
N PHE A 422 7.69 -22.20 22.97
CA PHE A 422 6.75 -22.80 23.93
C PHE A 422 7.28 -24.06 24.61
N SER A 423 8.47 -24.58 24.25
CA SER A 423 9.04 -25.79 24.83
C SER A 423 9.98 -25.56 26.03
N ASN A 424 10.21 -24.31 26.45
CA ASN A 424 11.05 -23.96 27.60
C ASN A 424 10.26 -23.45 28.81
N GLY A 425 9.05 -23.93 29.00
CA GLY A 425 8.20 -23.66 30.15
C GLY A 425 7.74 -24.95 30.83
N GLU A 426 8.70 -25.82 31.22
CA GLU A 426 8.55 -26.83 32.27
C GLU A 426 9.65 -26.67 33.33
#